data_565149fc3ad8f2e6adf2d00aaae24b26
#
_entry.id   565149fc3ad8f2e6adf2d00aaae24b26
#
_cell.length_a   1.000
_cell.length_b   1.000
_cell.length_c   1.000
_cell.angle_alpha   90.00
_cell.angle_beta   90.00
_cell.angle_gamma   90.00
#
_symmetry.space_group_name_H-M   'P 1'
#
loop_
_entity.id
_entity.type
_entity.pdbx_description
1 polymer ?
#
loop_
_entity_poly.entity_id
_entity_poly.type
_entity_poly.pdbx_seq_one_letter_code
_entity_poly.pdbx_strand_id
1 'polypeptide(L)'
;TVLMCGGLDAMQTDYYSLYERYFAPRGIAMLTIDMPSVGFSSKWKLTQDSSLLHQHVLKALPNVPWVDHTRVAAFGFRFGANVAVRLAYLESPRLKAVACLGPVVHTLLSDFKCQQQVPEMYLDVLASRLGMHDASDEALRVELNRYSLKVQGLLGRRCPTPMLSGYWKNDPFSPEEDSRLITSSSADGKLLEIPFNPVYRNFDKGLQEITDWIEKRLC
;
A
#
# COMPACT_ATOMS: atom_id res chain seq x y z
N THR A 1 1.45 14.96 7.98
CA THR A 1 1.89 13.61 8.42
C THR A 1 1.61 12.58 7.34
N VAL A 2 2.52 11.63 7.16
CA VAL A 2 2.32 10.47 6.28
C VAL A 2 2.29 9.20 7.12
N LEU A 3 1.23 8.41 6.96
CA LEU A 3 1.15 7.02 7.45
C LEU A 3 1.69 6.11 6.36
N MET A 4 2.86 5.52 6.60
CA MET A 4 3.50 4.57 5.69
C MET A 4 2.95 3.17 5.93
N CYS A 5 2.40 2.57 4.89
CA CYS A 5 1.89 1.21 4.87
C CYS A 5 2.87 0.33 4.07
N GLY A 6 3.65 -0.48 4.76
CA GLY A 6 4.72 -1.28 4.17
C GLY A 6 4.25 -2.56 3.48
N GLY A 7 5.18 -3.23 2.80
CA GLY A 7 4.98 -4.57 2.25
C GLY A 7 4.96 -5.66 3.33
N LEU A 8 4.66 -6.88 2.93
CA LEU A 8 4.65 -8.05 3.84
C LEU A 8 6.05 -8.65 4.08
N ASP A 9 7.03 -8.17 3.36
CA ASP A 9 8.42 -8.60 3.35
C ASP A 9 9.39 -7.56 3.92
N ALA A 10 8.88 -6.42 4.41
CA ALA A 10 9.67 -5.31 4.94
C ALA A 10 9.22 -4.95 6.36
N MET A 11 10.18 -4.53 7.18
CA MET A 11 9.95 -4.02 8.53
C MET A 11 9.79 -2.50 8.52
N GLN A 12 9.14 -1.95 9.53
CA GLN A 12 8.93 -0.49 9.67
C GLN A 12 10.24 0.30 9.62
N THR A 13 11.36 -0.27 10.08
CA THR A 13 12.69 0.35 10.07
C THR A 13 13.29 0.50 8.68
N ASP A 14 12.88 -0.34 7.72
CA ASP A 14 13.43 -0.34 6.36
C ASP A 14 13.03 0.93 5.57
N TYR A 15 12.03 1.65 6.06
CA TYR A 15 11.56 2.91 5.46
C TYR A 15 12.28 4.16 5.98
N TYR A 16 13.30 4.01 6.84
CA TYR A 16 14.04 5.16 7.38
C TYR A 16 14.70 6.01 6.28
N SER A 17 15.33 5.38 5.31
CA SER A 17 15.96 6.11 4.18
C SER A 17 14.94 6.83 3.29
N LEU A 18 13.73 6.29 3.17
CA LEU A 18 12.61 6.97 2.50
C LEU A 18 12.23 8.25 3.26
N TYR A 19 12.09 8.16 4.57
CA TYR A 19 11.82 9.32 5.41
C TYR A 19 12.92 10.37 5.29
N GLU A 20 14.17 9.99 5.52
CA GLU A 20 15.33 10.90 5.54
C GLU A 20 15.49 11.66 4.22
N ARG A 21 15.31 10.97 3.08
CA ARG A 21 15.55 11.57 1.76
C ARG A 21 14.37 12.39 1.22
N TYR A 22 13.13 11.98 1.52
CA TYR A 22 11.97 12.51 0.80
C TYR A 22 10.98 13.25 1.70
N PHE A 23 10.75 12.84 2.92
CA PHE A 23 9.74 13.45 3.80
C PHE A 23 10.34 14.45 4.79
N ALA A 24 11.46 14.12 5.43
CA ALA A 24 12.10 15.01 6.41
C ALA A 24 12.49 16.37 5.83
N PRO A 25 13.07 16.49 4.61
CA PRO A 25 13.41 17.78 4.02
C PRO A 25 12.20 18.68 3.73
N ARG A 26 10.99 18.08 3.66
CA ARG A 26 9.71 18.78 3.46
C ARG A 26 8.98 19.09 4.77
N GLY A 27 9.59 18.80 5.91
CA GLY A 27 8.93 18.96 7.21
C GLY A 27 7.73 18.05 7.42
N ILE A 28 7.65 16.92 6.68
CA ILE A 28 6.56 15.96 6.77
C ILE A 28 6.96 14.83 7.72
N ALA A 29 6.24 14.69 8.83
CA ALA A 29 6.41 13.54 9.72
C ALA A 29 5.95 12.26 9.03
N MET A 30 6.71 11.16 9.21
CA MET A 30 6.33 9.83 8.73
C MET A 30 6.13 8.88 9.91
N LEU A 31 4.97 8.26 9.96
CA LEU A 31 4.65 7.22 10.92
C LEU A 31 4.65 5.87 10.21
N THR A 32 5.41 4.93 10.74
CA THR A 32 5.48 3.56 10.23
C THR A 32 5.05 2.56 11.28
N ILE A 33 4.36 1.52 10.86
CA ILE A 33 4.06 0.34 11.68
C ILE A 33 4.27 -0.90 10.84
N ASP A 34 4.72 -1.97 11.46
CA ASP A 34 4.80 -3.27 10.78
C ASP A 34 3.40 -3.76 10.42
N MET A 35 3.29 -4.40 9.27
CA MET A 35 2.07 -5.08 8.87
C MET A 35 1.75 -6.22 9.86
N PRO A 36 0.47 -6.57 10.04
CA PRO A 36 0.14 -7.80 10.76
C PRO A 36 0.94 -8.99 10.23
N SER A 37 1.40 -9.87 11.09
CA SER A 37 2.29 -11.00 10.81
C SER A 37 3.76 -10.61 10.49
N VAL A 38 4.14 -9.34 10.63
CA VAL A 38 5.52 -8.85 10.36
C VAL A 38 6.09 -8.20 11.63
N GLY A 39 7.38 -8.38 11.88
CA GLY A 39 8.16 -7.66 12.89
C GLY A 39 7.47 -7.54 14.25
N PHE A 40 7.35 -6.33 14.77
CA PHE A 40 6.68 -6.06 16.04
C PHE A 40 5.17 -6.34 16.04
N SER A 41 4.56 -6.42 14.85
CA SER A 41 3.15 -6.77 14.67
C SER A 41 2.92 -8.28 14.42
N SER A 42 3.94 -9.12 14.58
CA SER A 42 3.89 -10.56 14.30
C SER A 42 2.87 -11.34 15.12
N LYS A 43 2.48 -10.85 16.30
CA LYS A 43 1.43 -11.44 17.14
C LYS A 43 0.00 -11.30 16.59
N TRP A 44 -0.21 -10.39 15.64
CA TRP A 44 -1.50 -10.23 14.96
C TRP A 44 -1.48 -10.94 13.62
N LYS A 45 -2.53 -11.67 13.33
CA LYS A 45 -2.66 -12.32 12.02
C LYS A 45 -3.10 -11.29 10.97
N LEU A 46 -2.55 -11.43 9.76
CA LEU A 46 -3.08 -10.74 8.61
C LEU A 46 -4.47 -11.31 8.29
N THR A 47 -5.44 -10.45 8.08
CA THR A 47 -6.80 -10.81 7.69
C THR A 47 -7.24 -10.00 6.48
N GLN A 48 -8.36 -10.38 5.87
CA GLN A 48 -8.95 -9.61 4.75
C GLN A 48 -9.26 -8.15 5.13
N ASP A 49 -9.41 -7.84 6.42
CA ASP A 49 -9.49 -6.48 6.96
C ASP A 49 -8.09 -5.89 7.17
N SER A 50 -7.26 -5.94 6.13
CA SER A 50 -5.83 -5.61 6.14
C SER A 50 -5.49 -4.25 6.76
N SER A 51 -6.43 -3.30 6.76
CA SER A 51 -6.22 -1.94 7.29
C SER A 51 -6.59 -1.76 8.76
N LEU A 52 -7.10 -2.78 9.46
CA LEU A 52 -7.64 -2.63 10.81
C LEU A 52 -6.63 -2.02 11.81
N LEU A 53 -5.39 -2.50 11.80
CA LEU A 53 -4.34 -1.96 12.66
C LEU A 53 -4.06 -0.49 12.35
N HIS A 54 -3.98 -0.13 11.07
CA HIS A 54 -3.74 1.24 10.61
C HIS A 54 -4.92 2.17 10.92
N GLN A 55 -6.15 1.68 10.91
CA GLN A 55 -7.33 2.44 11.36
C GLN A 55 -7.21 2.81 12.85
N HIS A 56 -6.76 1.87 13.69
CA HIS A 56 -6.52 2.17 15.12
C HIS A 56 -5.43 3.22 15.31
N VAL A 57 -4.36 3.16 14.50
CA VAL A 57 -3.31 4.19 14.52
C VAL A 57 -3.88 5.55 14.13
N LEU A 58 -4.65 5.65 13.04
CA LEU A 58 -5.29 6.91 12.64
C LEU A 58 -6.19 7.49 13.72
N LYS A 59 -6.93 6.64 14.45
CA LYS A 59 -7.77 7.06 15.58
C LYS A 59 -6.96 7.54 16.76
N ALA A 60 -5.74 7.02 16.96
CA ALA A 60 -4.86 7.38 18.07
C ALA A 60 -4.01 8.63 17.78
N LEU A 61 -3.86 9.06 16.52
CA LEU A 61 -3.03 10.22 16.13
C LEU A 61 -3.32 11.52 16.91
N PRO A 62 -4.58 11.86 17.25
CA PRO A 62 -4.85 13.05 18.05
C PRO A 62 -4.17 13.08 19.43
N ASN A 63 -3.75 11.92 19.93
CA ASN A 63 -3.05 11.78 21.21
C ASN A 63 -1.51 11.89 21.06
N VAL A 64 -0.99 12.09 19.84
CA VAL A 64 0.44 12.20 19.56
C VAL A 64 0.79 13.67 19.34
N PRO A 65 1.38 14.38 20.33
CA PRO A 65 1.46 15.85 20.34
C PRO A 65 2.36 16.47 19.27
N TRP A 66 3.28 15.69 18.70
CA TRP A 66 4.21 16.15 17.66
C TRP A 66 3.78 15.79 16.23
N VAL A 67 2.57 15.27 16.06
CA VAL A 67 2.03 14.87 14.76
C VAL A 67 0.80 15.73 14.44
N ASP A 68 0.80 16.35 13.27
CA ASP A 68 -0.41 17.00 12.77
C ASP A 68 -1.39 15.96 12.26
N HIS A 69 -2.36 15.62 13.09
CA HIS A 69 -3.41 14.65 12.80
C HIS A 69 -4.53 15.19 11.91
N THR A 70 -4.55 16.51 11.64
CA THR A 70 -5.56 17.15 10.77
C THR A 70 -5.15 17.10 9.31
N ARG A 71 -3.86 16.89 9.03
CA ARG A 71 -3.27 16.80 7.71
C ARG A 71 -2.52 15.48 7.56
N VAL A 72 -3.27 14.43 7.24
CA VAL A 72 -2.72 13.07 7.12
C VAL A 72 -2.92 12.56 5.69
N ALA A 73 -1.85 12.00 5.11
CA ALA A 73 -1.89 11.18 3.91
C ALA A 73 -1.46 9.74 4.25
N ALA A 74 -1.89 8.77 3.46
CA ALA A 74 -1.33 7.42 3.53
C ALA A 74 -0.46 7.15 2.29
N PHE A 75 0.64 6.43 2.50
CA PHE A 75 1.50 5.97 1.40
C PHE A 75 1.68 4.46 1.50
N GLY A 76 1.21 3.74 0.48
CA GLY A 76 1.25 2.29 0.41
C GLY A 76 2.30 1.79 -0.58
N PHE A 77 3.15 0.85 -0.14
CA PHE A 77 4.13 0.17 -0.98
C PHE A 77 3.78 -1.31 -1.10
N ARG A 78 3.74 -1.84 -2.32
CA ARG A 78 3.39 -3.24 -2.60
C ARG A 78 2.04 -3.62 -1.95
N PHE A 79 2.02 -4.63 -1.08
CA PHE A 79 0.81 -5.00 -0.35
C PHE A 79 0.31 -3.90 0.60
N GLY A 80 1.19 -3.01 1.06
CA GLY A 80 0.79 -1.83 1.82
C GLY A 80 -0.14 -0.89 1.05
N ALA A 81 -0.12 -0.94 -0.28
CA ALA A 81 -1.10 -0.23 -1.09
C ALA A 81 -2.53 -0.77 -0.92
N ASN A 82 -2.70 -2.08 -0.66
CA ASN A 82 -3.98 -2.67 -0.28
C ASN A 82 -4.54 -2.00 0.98
N VAL A 83 -3.68 -1.82 1.99
CA VAL A 83 -4.03 -1.13 3.23
C VAL A 83 -4.36 0.34 2.98
N ALA A 84 -3.49 1.08 2.28
CA ALA A 84 -3.65 2.51 2.04
C ALA A 84 -4.92 2.82 1.23
N VAL A 85 -5.19 2.05 0.18
CA VAL A 85 -6.41 2.19 -0.63
C VAL A 85 -7.66 1.83 0.19
N ARG A 86 -7.61 0.77 1.00
CA ARG A 86 -8.71 0.43 1.90
C ARG A 86 -9.00 1.55 2.90
N LEU A 87 -7.97 2.19 3.45
CA LEU A 87 -8.12 3.38 4.30
C LEU A 87 -8.76 4.55 3.56
N ALA A 88 -8.45 4.76 2.28
CA ALA A 88 -9.09 5.81 1.47
C ALA A 88 -10.62 5.70 1.45
N TYR A 89 -11.15 4.48 1.49
CA TYR A 89 -12.59 4.24 1.53
C TYR A 89 -13.16 4.31 2.95
N LEU A 90 -12.48 3.71 3.92
CA LEU A 90 -13.03 3.52 5.27
C LEU A 90 -12.78 4.71 6.20
N GLU A 91 -11.70 5.46 5.96
CA GLU A 91 -11.25 6.59 6.78
C GLU A 91 -11.14 7.89 5.95
N SER A 92 -11.90 8.00 4.86
CA SER A 92 -11.88 9.13 3.95
C SER A 92 -11.89 10.51 4.64
N PRO A 93 -12.69 10.77 5.68
CA PRO A 93 -12.68 12.08 6.35
C PRO A 93 -11.37 12.42 7.08
N ARG A 94 -10.54 11.41 7.36
CA ARG A 94 -9.27 11.57 8.07
C ARG A 94 -8.07 11.72 7.14
N LEU A 95 -8.24 11.38 5.85
CA LEU A 95 -7.15 11.36 4.88
C LEU A 95 -7.31 12.45 3.84
N LYS A 96 -6.27 13.27 3.67
CA LYS A 96 -6.19 14.27 2.60
C LYS A 96 -5.86 13.65 1.24
N ALA A 97 -5.09 12.56 1.25
CA ALA A 97 -4.67 11.87 0.04
C ALA A 97 -4.15 10.46 0.34
N VAL A 98 -4.15 9.62 -0.69
CA VAL A 98 -3.50 8.30 -0.66
C VAL A 98 -2.59 8.17 -1.87
N ALA A 99 -1.34 7.78 -1.65
CA ALA A 99 -0.41 7.43 -2.71
C ALA A 99 -0.05 5.94 -2.63
N CYS A 100 0.15 5.32 -3.77
CA CYS A 100 0.56 3.93 -3.89
C CYS A 100 1.75 3.79 -4.83
N LEU A 101 2.63 2.83 -4.55
CA LEU A 101 3.73 2.47 -5.42
C LEU A 101 3.82 0.95 -5.56
N GLY A 102 3.70 0.47 -6.80
CA GLY A 102 3.68 -0.95 -7.12
C GLY A 102 2.55 -1.70 -6.41
N PRO A 103 1.27 -1.27 -6.55
CA PRO A 103 0.18 -1.76 -5.71
C PRO A 103 -0.16 -3.24 -5.99
N VAL A 104 -0.49 -3.96 -4.92
CA VAL A 104 -1.05 -5.31 -4.94
C VAL A 104 -2.45 -5.26 -4.35
N VAL A 105 -3.45 -4.95 -5.18
CA VAL A 105 -4.82 -4.67 -4.70
C VAL A 105 -5.90 -5.58 -5.29
N HIS A 106 -5.64 -6.19 -6.46
CA HIS A 106 -6.61 -7.06 -7.12
C HIS A 106 -5.98 -8.15 -7.98
N THR A 107 -5.27 -7.79 -9.07
CA THR A 107 -4.94 -8.73 -10.15
C THR A 107 -4.10 -9.91 -9.65
N LEU A 108 -2.98 -9.66 -8.97
CA LEU A 108 -2.16 -10.73 -8.39
C LEU A 108 -2.94 -11.59 -7.37
N LEU A 109 -3.88 -10.99 -6.65
CA LEU A 109 -4.67 -11.68 -5.61
C LEU A 109 -5.79 -12.55 -6.19
N SER A 110 -6.21 -12.33 -7.44
CA SER A 110 -7.41 -12.94 -8.04
C SER A 110 -7.13 -13.70 -9.33
N ASP A 111 -6.04 -13.40 -10.04
CA ASP A 111 -5.72 -14.02 -11.33
C ASP A 111 -4.58 -15.02 -11.21
N PHE A 112 -4.92 -16.28 -11.48
CA PHE A 112 -3.98 -17.40 -11.46
C PHE A 112 -2.81 -17.21 -12.44
N LYS A 113 -3.05 -16.66 -13.63
CA LYS A 113 -1.99 -16.44 -14.62
C LYS A 113 -0.96 -15.43 -14.11
N CYS A 114 -1.41 -14.38 -13.41
CA CYS A 114 -0.51 -13.43 -12.75
C CYS A 114 0.29 -14.11 -11.62
N GLN A 115 -0.35 -14.96 -10.82
CA GLN A 115 0.34 -15.71 -9.76
C GLN A 115 1.45 -16.62 -10.28
N GLN A 116 1.28 -17.19 -11.48
CA GLN A 116 2.31 -18.02 -12.11
C GLN A 116 3.52 -17.22 -12.64
N GLN A 117 3.41 -15.90 -12.78
CA GLN A 117 4.47 -15.05 -13.31
C GLN A 117 5.39 -14.50 -12.21
N VAL A 118 4.96 -14.56 -10.96
CA VAL A 118 5.80 -14.12 -9.82
C VAL A 118 6.69 -15.26 -9.35
N PRO A 119 7.87 -14.97 -8.78
CA PRO A 119 8.71 -15.99 -8.16
C PRO A 119 7.94 -16.75 -7.08
N GLU A 120 8.12 -18.09 -7.03
CA GLU A 120 7.48 -18.97 -6.05
C GLU A 120 7.67 -18.49 -4.61
N MET A 121 8.87 -18.03 -4.27
CA MET A 121 9.20 -17.46 -2.97
C MET A 121 8.23 -16.32 -2.55
N TYR A 122 7.66 -15.57 -3.50
CA TYR A 122 6.70 -14.51 -3.16
C TYR A 122 5.37 -15.08 -2.68
N LEU A 123 4.90 -16.16 -3.29
CA LEU A 123 3.69 -16.86 -2.85
C LEU A 123 3.92 -17.54 -1.49
N ASP A 124 5.12 -18.07 -1.25
CA ASP A 124 5.52 -18.62 0.05
C ASP A 124 5.49 -17.56 1.15
N VAL A 125 5.97 -16.34 0.86
CA VAL A 125 5.87 -15.21 1.79
C VAL A 125 4.41 -14.90 2.09
N LEU A 126 3.56 -14.82 1.08
CA LEU A 126 2.12 -14.60 1.29
C LEU A 126 1.50 -15.70 2.14
N ALA A 127 1.74 -16.97 1.80
CA ALA A 127 1.26 -18.13 2.56
C ALA A 127 1.70 -18.08 4.02
N SER A 128 2.98 -17.76 4.24
CA SER A 128 3.55 -17.58 5.59
C SER A 128 2.82 -16.50 6.38
N ARG A 129 2.59 -15.33 5.79
CA ARG A 129 1.91 -14.20 6.47
C ARG A 129 0.43 -14.49 6.77
N LEU A 130 -0.18 -15.35 5.99
CA LEU A 130 -1.55 -15.83 6.19
C LEU A 130 -1.64 -17.01 7.18
N GLY A 131 -0.49 -17.57 7.60
CA GLY A 131 -0.45 -18.78 8.44
C GLY A 131 -0.88 -20.06 7.69
N MET A 132 -0.62 -20.11 6.38
CA MET A 132 -1.03 -21.17 5.46
C MET A 132 0.17 -21.95 4.91
N HIS A 133 1.18 -22.22 5.72
CA HIS A 133 2.44 -22.86 5.30
C HIS A 133 2.24 -24.24 4.62
N ASP A 134 1.25 -25.00 5.06
CA ASP A 134 0.98 -26.37 4.56
C ASP A 134 -0.27 -26.40 3.67
N ALA A 135 -0.76 -25.26 3.22
CA ALA A 135 -1.94 -25.20 2.37
C ALA A 135 -1.61 -25.58 0.93
N SER A 136 -2.57 -26.22 0.26
CA SER A 136 -2.46 -26.41 -1.19
C SER A 136 -2.51 -25.05 -1.92
N ASP A 137 -1.93 -25.01 -3.12
CA ASP A 137 -2.00 -23.84 -3.99
C ASP A 137 -3.43 -23.36 -4.23
N GLU A 138 -4.37 -24.28 -4.36
CA GLU A 138 -5.78 -23.96 -4.56
C GLU A 138 -6.36 -23.27 -3.31
N ALA A 139 -6.08 -23.77 -2.12
CA ALA A 139 -6.52 -23.16 -0.87
C ALA A 139 -5.91 -21.77 -0.69
N LEU A 140 -4.62 -21.60 -1.01
CA LEU A 140 -3.95 -20.30 -0.96
C LEU A 140 -4.60 -19.30 -1.93
N ARG A 141 -4.91 -19.71 -3.16
CA ARG A 141 -5.58 -18.85 -4.16
C ARG A 141 -6.95 -18.39 -3.70
N VAL A 142 -7.74 -19.31 -3.15
CA VAL A 142 -9.07 -18.95 -2.60
C VAL A 142 -8.92 -17.91 -1.48
N GLU A 143 -7.94 -18.10 -0.60
CA GLU A 143 -7.70 -17.12 0.47
C GLU A 143 -7.19 -15.78 -0.06
N LEU A 144 -6.22 -15.77 -0.98
CA LEU A 144 -5.70 -14.54 -1.59
C LEU A 144 -6.80 -13.70 -2.24
N ASN A 145 -7.76 -14.34 -2.91
CA ASN A 145 -8.88 -13.65 -3.55
C ASN A 145 -9.73 -12.84 -2.57
N ARG A 146 -9.79 -13.23 -1.29
CA ARG A 146 -10.51 -12.49 -0.23
C ARG A 146 -9.88 -11.16 0.10
N TYR A 147 -8.57 -10.97 -0.22
CA TYR A 147 -7.85 -9.71 -0.02
C TYR A 147 -7.99 -8.75 -1.21
N SER A 148 -8.58 -9.19 -2.30
CA SER A 148 -8.84 -8.32 -3.45
C SER A 148 -9.85 -7.23 -3.08
N LEU A 149 -9.43 -5.97 -3.17
CA LEU A 149 -10.30 -4.83 -2.87
C LEU A 149 -11.45 -4.67 -3.87
N LYS A 150 -11.30 -5.21 -5.07
CA LYS A 150 -12.39 -5.26 -6.06
C LYS A 150 -13.42 -6.32 -5.67
N VAL A 151 -12.98 -7.50 -5.25
CA VAL A 151 -13.88 -8.57 -4.75
C VAL A 151 -14.61 -8.13 -3.48
N GLN A 152 -13.94 -7.36 -2.62
CA GLN A 152 -14.56 -6.76 -1.44
C GLN A 152 -15.54 -5.61 -1.76
N GLY A 153 -15.68 -5.23 -3.04
CA GLY A 153 -16.57 -4.16 -3.47
C GLY A 153 -16.12 -2.74 -3.09
N LEU A 154 -14.84 -2.55 -2.79
CA LEU A 154 -14.23 -1.24 -2.54
C LEU A 154 -13.80 -0.60 -3.85
N LEU A 155 -12.83 -1.18 -4.54
CA LEU A 155 -12.40 -0.71 -5.86
C LEU A 155 -13.50 -0.93 -6.91
N GLY A 156 -13.62 0.03 -7.84
CA GLY A 156 -14.71 0.11 -8.80
C GLY A 156 -15.87 1.01 -8.32
N ARG A 157 -15.90 1.37 -7.04
CA ARG A 157 -16.79 2.41 -6.50
C ARG A 157 -16.04 3.74 -6.41
N ARG A 158 -16.78 4.85 -6.56
CA ARG A 158 -16.18 6.19 -6.43
C ARG A 158 -15.71 6.44 -4.98
N CYS A 159 -14.42 6.73 -4.83
CA CYS A 159 -13.79 7.15 -3.58
C CYS A 159 -13.58 8.67 -3.59
N PRO A 160 -14.00 9.42 -2.56
CA PRO A 160 -13.80 10.86 -2.52
C PRO A 160 -12.35 11.27 -2.26
N THR A 161 -11.55 10.39 -1.65
CA THR A 161 -10.14 10.66 -1.35
C THR A 161 -9.32 10.72 -2.63
N PRO A 162 -8.52 11.78 -2.86
CA PRO A 162 -7.55 11.83 -3.95
C PRO A 162 -6.56 10.67 -3.89
N MET A 163 -6.32 9.98 -5.01
CA MET A 163 -5.39 8.86 -5.07
C MET A 163 -4.39 8.99 -6.21
N LEU A 164 -3.09 8.83 -5.89
CA LEU A 164 -2.03 8.66 -6.87
C LEU A 164 -1.58 7.19 -6.86
N SER A 165 -1.42 6.57 -8.02
CA SER A 165 -0.85 5.24 -8.11
C SER A 165 0.31 5.21 -9.10
N GLY A 166 1.51 4.90 -8.58
CA GLY A 166 2.72 4.65 -9.35
C GLY A 166 2.91 3.16 -9.60
N TYR A 167 3.29 2.81 -10.83
CA TYR A 167 3.61 1.44 -11.21
C TYR A 167 4.89 1.41 -12.05
N TRP A 168 5.59 0.28 -12.00
CA TRP A 168 6.71 0.01 -12.90
C TRP A 168 6.21 -0.74 -14.11
N LYS A 169 6.69 -0.32 -15.27
CA LYS A 169 6.39 -1.04 -16.50
C LYS A 169 6.90 -2.48 -16.43
N ASN A 170 6.04 -3.43 -16.83
CA ASN A 170 6.33 -4.87 -16.80
C ASN A 170 6.65 -5.44 -15.40
N ASP A 171 6.10 -4.87 -14.35
CA ASP A 171 6.24 -5.40 -13.00
C ASP A 171 5.29 -6.60 -12.81
N PRO A 172 5.80 -7.82 -12.61
CA PRO A 172 4.96 -9.00 -12.46
C PRO A 172 4.16 -9.01 -11.16
N PHE A 173 4.60 -8.27 -10.13
CA PHE A 173 3.92 -8.19 -8.84
C PHE A 173 2.76 -7.20 -8.83
N SER A 174 2.84 -6.18 -9.66
CA SER A 174 1.89 -5.08 -9.68
C SER A 174 1.57 -4.69 -11.13
N PRO A 175 0.67 -5.41 -11.77
CA PRO A 175 0.21 -5.08 -13.11
C PRO A 175 -0.37 -3.66 -13.18
N GLU A 176 -0.18 -3.01 -14.31
CA GLU A 176 -0.66 -1.64 -14.58
C GLU A 176 -2.18 -1.50 -14.30
N GLU A 177 -2.92 -2.57 -14.55
CA GLU A 177 -4.38 -2.64 -14.36
C GLU A 177 -4.77 -2.32 -12.92
N ASP A 178 -3.98 -2.74 -11.93
CA ASP A 178 -4.24 -2.41 -10.52
C ASP A 178 -4.11 -0.90 -10.26
N SER A 179 -3.08 -0.26 -10.83
CA SER A 179 -2.90 1.20 -10.72
C SER A 179 -4.00 1.97 -11.46
N ARG A 180 -4.41 1.52 -12.64
CA ARG A 180 -5.53 2.10 -13.38
C ARG A 180 -6.86 1.94 -12.62
N LEU A 181 -7.07 0.78 -11.99
CA LEU A 181 -8.26 0.53 -11.18
C LEU A 181 -8.33 1.45 -9.96
N ILE A 182 -7.20 1.69 -9.28
CA ILE A 182 -7.11 2.64 -8.16
C ILE A 182 -7.48 4.05 -8.62
N THR A 183 -6.81 4.52 -9.68
CA THR A 183 -6.96 5.92 -10.12
C THR A 183 -8.33 6.20 -10.73
N SER A 184 -8.91 5.26 -11.47
CA SER A 184 -10.27 5.38 -12.02
C SER A 184 -11.37 5.32 -10.95
N SER A 185 -11.09 4.71 -9.80
CA SER A 185 -12.01 4.65 -8.67
C SER A 185 -11.96 5.93 -7.80
N SER A 186 -10.91 6.75 -7.93
CA SER A 186 -10.79 8.02 -7.19
C SER A 186 -11.56 9.15 -7.86
N ALA A 187 -12.09 10.07 -7.05
CA ALA A 187 -12.66 11.32 -7.56
C ALA A 187 -11.59 12.23 -8.19
N ASP A 188 -10.34 12.11 -7.74
CA ASP A 188 -9.16 12.81 -8.24
C ASP A 188 -7.99 11.81 -8.29
N GLY A 189 -7.94 11.05 -9.38
CA GLY A 189 -6.97 9.98 -9.59
C GLY A 189 -5.80 10.42 -10.48
N LYS A 190 -4.56 10.17 -10.06
CA LYS A 190 -3.35 10.41 -10.83
C LYS A 190 -2.58 9.11 -11.05
N LEU A 191 -2.41 8.71 -12.31
CA LEU A 191 -1.57 7.58 -12.70
C LEU A 191 -0.14 8.05 -12.96
N LEU A 192 0.85 7.31 -12.44
CA LEU A 192 2.28 7.58 -12.63
C LEU A 192 2.97 6.33 -13.15
N GLU A 193 3.41 6.35 -14.40
CA GLU A 193 4.29 5.32 -14.95
C GLU A 193 5.74 5.62 -14.57
N ILE A 194 6.40 4.63 -13.97
CA ILE A 194 7.82 4.69 -13.63
C ILE A 194 8.53 3.69 -14.54
N PRO A 195 9.46 4.12 -15.40
CA PRO A 195 10.19 3.20 -16.26
C PRO A 195 10.85 2.09 -15.45
N PHE A 196 10.65 0.84 -15.85
CA PHE A 196 11.33 -0.28 -15.22
C PHE A 196 12.83 -0.17 -15.46
N ASN A 197 13.59 -0.12 -14.37
CA ASN A 197 15.04 -0.16 -14.41
C ASN A 197 15.53 -1.26 -13.45
N PRO A 198 16.16 -2.32 -13.95
CA PRO A 198 16.66 -3.41 -13.12
C PRO A 198 17.71 -2.96 -12.10
N VAL A 199 18.32 -1.78 -12.26
CA VAL A 199 19.28 -1.19 -11.33
C VAL A 199 18.61 -0.20 -10.36
N TYR A 200 17.28 -0.06 -10.39
CA TYR A 200 16.47 0.86 -9.56
C TYR A 200 16.86 2.35 -9.66
N ARG A 201 17.61 2.75 -10.68
CA ARG A 201 18.08 4.14 -10.83
C ARG A 201 16.97 5.17 -11.01
N ASN A 202 15.80 4.76 -11.54
CA ASN A 202 14.65 5.65 -11.74
C ASN A 202 13.66 5.62 -10.57
N PHE A 203 13.94 4.84 -9.52
CA PHE A 203 13.10 4.76 -8.32
C PHE A 203 13.04 6.11 -7.60
N ASP A 204 14.18 6.79 -7.49
CA ASP A 204 14.27 8.11 -6.85
C ASP A 204 13.36 9.15 -7.51
N LYS A 205 13.31 9.17 -8.85
CA LYS A 205 12.43 10.11 -9.57
C LYS A 205 10.96 9.83 -9.28
N GLY A 206 10.54 8.58 -9.27
CA GLY A 206 9.17 8.19 -8.95
C GLY A 206 8.79 8.55 -7.51
N LEU A 207 9.69 8.31 -6.55
CA LEU A 207 9.49 8.71 -5.15
C LEU A 207 9.42 10.23 -4.99
N GLN A 208 10.26 10.98 -5.72
CA GLN A 208 10.21 12.43 -5.73
C GLN A 208 8.83 12.95 -6.19
N GLU A 209 8.32 12.43 -7.32
CA GLU A 209 7.01 12.84 -7.84
C GLU A 209 5.86 12.48 -6.88
N ILE A 210 5.93 11.31 -6.24
CA ILE A 210 4.94 10.87 -5.25
C ILE A 210 4.96 11.79 -4.03
N THR A 211 6.15 12.09 -3.50
CA THR A 211 6.28 12.92 -2.30
C THR A 211 5.91 14.38 -2.57
N ASP A 212 6.26 14.93 -3.73
CA ASP A 212 5.82 16.27 -4.16
C ASP A 212 4.29 16.34 -4.29
N TRP A 213 3.66 15.28 -4.79
CA TRP A 213 2.21 15.21 -4.88
C TRP A 213 1.55 15.13 -3.51
N ILE A 214 2.11 14.32 -2.58
CA ILE A 214 1.63 14.22 -1.20
C ILE A 214 1.76 15.59 -0.50
N GLU A 215 2.91 16.25 -0.60
CA GLU A 215 3.16 17.55 0.00
C GLU A 215 2.07 18.57 -0.40
N LYS A 216 1.79 18.68 -1.71
CA LYS A 216 0.74 19.58 -2.23
C LYS A 216 -0.66 19.26 -1.69
N ARG A 217 -0.93 18.05 -1.23
CA ARG A 217 -2.21 17.65 -0.64
C ARG A 217 -2.28 17.86 0.87
N LEU A 218 -1.13 18.00 1.51
CA LEU A 218 -1.02 18.29 2.95
C LEU A 218 -0.97 19.78 3.27
N CYS A 219 -0.62 20.62 2.28
CA CYS A 219 -0.71 22.08 2.37
C CYS A 219 -2.15 22.52 2.16
#